data_ee2af8b01c77cec99c91667911e01a62
#
_entry.id   ee2af8b01c77cec99c91667911e01a62
#
_cell.length_a   1.000
_cell.length_b   1.000
_cell.length_c   1.000
_cell.angle_alpha   90.00
_cell.angle_beta   90.00
_cell.angle_gamma   90.00
#
_symmetry.space_group_name_H-M   'P 1'
#
loop_
_entity.id
_entity.type
_entity.pdbx_description
1 polymer ?
#
loop_
_entity_poly.entity_id
_entity_poly.type
_entity_poly.pdbx_seq_one_letter_code
_entity_poly.pdbx_strand_id
1 'polypeptide(L)'
;KPKSPFEGKIISVERIVGPKATGETCNVVIDHFGQMPYIEGQSYGVIPPGTNPKTGKPNKVRLYSIASSRYGDDMTGTTTTLCVRRATYWCPDMQKEDPAKKGVCSNYLCDAKAGDLVKMTGPTGKVMLLPEVDPSTDIIMVATGTGIAPYRSFLRRMFIEKTPYAADFKGLAWLFLGVANSDALLYDDDWKAMQKEYPNNFRYDVALSRE
;
A
#
# COMPACT_ATOMS: atom_id res chain seq x y z
N LYS A 1 19.80 -3.75 -1.53
CA LYS A 1 19.99 -5.16 -1.98
C LYS A 1 19.69 -6.10 -0.82
N PRO A 2 19.18 -7.35 -1.01
CA PRO A 2 18.88 -8.26 0.10
C PRO A 2 20.07 -8.61 1.01
N LYS A 3 21.29 -8.53 0.47
CA LYS A 3 22.54 -8.77 1.22
C LYS A 3 22.98 -7.57 2.08
N SER A 4 22.42 -6.39 1.84
CA SER A 4 22.67 -5.16 2.61
C SER A 4 21.35 -4.41 2.71
N PRO A 5 20.42 -4.87 3.56
CA PRO A 5 19.14 -4.19 3.77
C PRO A 5 19.36 -2.87 4.47
N PHE A 6 18.50 -1.92 4.19
CA PHE A 6 18.38 -0.66 4.90
C PHE A 6 17.51 -0.86 6.17
N GLU A 7 17.79 -0.18 7.24
CA GLU A 7 16.93 -0.14 8.43
C GLU A 7 16.11 1.14 8.44
N GLY A 8 14.79 1.00 8.14
CA GLY A 8 13.81 2.03 8.35
C GLY A 8 13.22 1.96 9.76
N LYS A 9 12.45 2.99 10.14
CA LYS A 9 11.79 3.08 11.44
C LYS A 9 10.28 3.19 11.26
N ILE A 10 9.51 2.35 11.93
CA ILE A 10 8.05 2.45 11.94
C ILE A 10 7.63 3.76 12.62
N ILE A 11 6.83 4.55 11.93
CA ILE A 11 6.22 5.77 12.47
C ILE A 11 4.84 5.45 13.05
N SER A 12 4.03 4.72 12.29
CA SER A 12 2.69 4.31 12.72
C SER A 12 2.23 3.05 12.02
N VAL A 13 1.34 2.33 12.70
CA VAL A 13 0.56 1.23 12.13
C VAL A 13 -0.89 1.49 12.50
N GLU A 14 -1.75 1.68 11.50
CA GLU A 14 -3.15 2.03 11.68
C GLU A 14 -4.04 1.09 10.88
N ARG A 15 -5.05 0.51 11.53
CA ARG A 15 -6.09 -0.26 10.86
C ARG A 15 -6.98 0.68 10.04
N ILE A 16 -7.17 0.37 8.76
CA ILE A 16 -7.91 1.21 7.80
C ILE A 16 -9.16 0.54 7.22
N VAL A 17 -9.65 -0.49 7.86
CA VAL A 17 -10.89 -1.21 7.49
C VAL A 17 -11.84 -1.29 8.67
N GLY A 18 -13.13 -1.31 8.38
CA GLY A 18 -14.18 -1.41 9.38
C GLY A 18 -14.25 -2.79 10.07
N PRO A 19 -15.08 -2.90 11.12
CA PRO A 19 -15.15 -4.11 11.95
C PRO A 19 -15.67 -5.35 11.22
N LYS A 20 -16.52 -5.17 10.19
CA LYS A 20 -17.11 -6.26 9.39
C LYS A 20 -16.26 -6.65 8.19
N ALA A 21 -15.11 -6.02 7.97
CA ALA A 21 -14.20 -6.39 6.89
C ALA A 21 -13.74 -7.83 7.03
N THR A 22 -13.54 -8.52 5.89
CA THR A 22 -13.09 -9.93 5.85
C THR A 22 -11.61 -10.11 6.19
N GLY A 23 -11.11 -9.38 7.17
CA GLY A 23 -9.73 -9.39 7.63
C GLY A 23 -9.25 -7.99 7.99
N GLU A 24 -8.04 -7.90 8.51
CA GLU A 24 -7.40 -6.67 8.90
C GLU A 24 -6.50 -6.15 7.78
N THR A 25 -6.60 -4.86 7.49
CA THR A 25 -5.68 -4.15 6.61
C THR A 25 -5.20 -2.91 7.33
N CYS A 26 -3.89 -2.69 7.30
CA CYS A 26 -3.25 -1.57 7.99
C CYS A 26 -2.46 -0.69 7.00
N ASN A 27 -2.49 0.61 7.27
CA ASN A 27 -1.43 1.51 6.84
C ASN A 27 -0.22 1.35 7.75
N VAL A 28 0.93 1.14 7.15
CA VAL A 28 2.21 1.06 7.85
C VAL A 28 3.09 2.18 7.31
N VAL A 29 3.32 3.20 8.12
CA VAL A 29 4.17 4.34 7.76
C VAL A 29 5.58 4.09 8.27
N ILE A 30 6.56 4.21 7.39
CA ILE A 30 7.97 3.93 7.65
C ILE A 30 8.81 5.14 7.28
N ASP A 31 9.64 5.60 8.20
CA ASP A 31 10.69 6.59 7.92
C ASP A 31 11.91 5.88 7.32
N HIS A 32 12.29 6.31 6.12
CA HIS A 32 13.52 5.88 5.45
C HIS A 32 14.58 6.98 5.44
N PHE A 33 14.39 8.04 6.24
CA PHE A 33 15.34 9.14 6.45
C PHE A 33 15.83 9.79 5.13
N GLY A 34 15.03 9.77 4.08
CA GLY A 34 15.43 10.26 2.76
C GLY A 34 16.47 9.41 2.02
N GLN A 35 16.91 8.28 2.59
CA GLN A 35 17.97 7.45 2.03
C GLN A 35 17.52 6.39 1.03
N MET A 36 16.21 6.22 0.87
CA MET A 36 15.62 5.27 -0.07
C MET A 36 14.56 5.98 -0.95
N PRO A 37 14.96 6.93 -1.82
CA PRO A 37 14.00 7.61 -2.68
C PRO A 37 13.35 6.64 -3.67
N TYR A 38 12.08 6.85 -3.95
CA TYR A 38 11.26 6.04 -4.84
C TYR A 38 10.37 6.92 -5.73
N ILE A 39 9.73 6.29 -6.71
CA ILE A 39 8.71 6.92 -7.53
C ILE A 39 7.43 6.07 -7.51
N GLU A 40 6.32 6.69 -7.87
CA GLU A 40 4.99 6.10 -7.84
C GLU A 40 4.91 4.84 -8.69
N GLY A 41 4.32 3.76 -8.12
CA GLY A 41 4.23 2.44 -8.74
C GLY A 41 5.37 1.48 -8.40
N GLN A 42 6.39 1.93 -7.66
CA GLN A 42 7.44 1.06 -7.14
C GLN A 42 7.01 0.32 -5.86
N SER A 43 7.85 -0.64 -5.48
CA SER A 43 7.65 -1.48 -4.30
C SER A 43 8.90 -1.49 -3.43
N TYR A 44 8.69 -1.64 -2.12
CA TYR A 44 9.75 -2.02 -1.19
C TYR A 44 9.67 -3.50 -0.82
N GLY A 45 10.84 -4.10 -0.64
CA GLY A 45 10.94 -5.40 -0.01
C GLY A 45 11.11 -5.25 1.49
N VAL A 46 10.35 -6.02 2.28
CA VAL A 46 10.48 -6.10 3.73
C VAL A 46 11.01 -7.47 4.11
N ILE A 47 11.98 -7.52 5.00
CA ILE A 47 12.56 -8.76 5.54
C ILE A 47 12.10 -8.90 6.99
N PRO A 48 11.14 -9.80 7.28
CA PRO A 48 10.71 -10.02 8.65
C PRO A 48 11.84 -10.73 9.45
N PRO A 49 11.98 -10.44 10.75
CA PRO A 49 13.01 -11.04 11.59
C PRO A 49 12.80 -12.55 11.75
N GLY A 50 13.85 -13.23 12.22
CA GLY A 50 13.84 -14.66 12.50
C GLY A 50 14.09 -15.55 11.29
N THR A 51 13.85 -16.84 11.48
CA THR A 51 14.11 -17.91 10.52
C THR A 51 12.85 -18.68 10.18
N ASN A 52 12.81 -19.23 8.98
CA ASN A 52 11.75 -20.13 8.56
C ASN A 52 11.91 -21.47 9.30
N PRO A 53 10.92 -21.92 10.09
CA PRO A 53 11.05 -23.10 10.93
C PRO A 53 11.23 -24.40 10.13
N LYS A 54 10.80 -24.43 8.86
CA LYS A 54 10.94 -25.62 8.00
C LYS A 54 12.33 -25.75 7.39
N THR A 55 13.04 -24.64 7.20
CA THR A 55 14.31 -24.64 6.46
C THR A 55 15.51 -24.17 7.28
N GLY A 56 15.29 -23.61 8.48
CA GLY A 56 16.32 -23.00 9.32
C GLY A 56 16.97 -21.75 8.73
N LYS A 57 16.56 -21.33 7.52
CA LYS A 57 17.12 -20.16 6.82
C LYS A 57 16.40 -18.87 7.25
N PRO A 58 17.04 -17.70 7.14
CA PRO A 58 16.38 -16.41 7.36
C PRO A 58 15.08 -16.28 6.56
N ASN A 59 14.12 -15.59 7.12
CA ASN A 59 12.86 -15.33 6.44
C ASN A 59 13.10 -14.59 5.11
N LYS A 60 12.32 -14.96 4.10
CA LYS A 60 12.42 -14.37 2.76
C LYS A 60 11.81 -12.96 2.73
N VAL A 61 12.41 -12.09 1.92
CA VAL A 61 11.85 -10.78 1.58
C VAL A 61 10.45 -10.91 0.98
N ARG A 62 9.56 -9.99 1.33
CA ARG A 62 8.25 -9.81 0.70
C ARG A 62 8.14 -8.42 0.13
N LEU A 63 7.66 -8.33 -1.09
CA LEU A 63 7.43 -7.06 -1.78
C LEU A 63 6.06 -6.50 -1.42
N TYR A 64 6.03 -5.20 -1.17
CA TYR A 64 4.83 -4.41 -0.96
C TYR A 64 4.87 -3.20 -1.89
N SER A 65 3.81 -3.01 -2.66
CA SER A 65 3.65 -1.79 -3.44
C SER A 65 3.52 -0.60 -2.50
N ILE A 66 4.19 0.49 -2.87
CA ILE A 66 4.18 1.72 -2.08
C ILE A 66 2.85 2.44 -2.31
N ALA A 67 2.21 2.87 -1.22
CA ALA A 67 0.89 3.52 -1.24
C ALA A 67 0.95 5.04 -1.07
N SER A 68 2.10 5.60 -0.73
CA SER A 68 2.37 7.05 -0.71
C SER A 68 3.05 7.51 -1.99
N SER A 69 2.96 8.80 -2.30
CA SER A 69 3.79 9.39 -3.34
C SER A 69 5.26 9.48 -2.89
N ARG A 70 6.15 9.85 -3.81
CA ARG A 70 7.60 10.02 -3.55
C ARG A 70 7.94 11.00 -2.43
N TYR A 71 6.99 11.85 -2.06
CA TYR A 71 7.16 12.80 -0.96
C TYR A 71 6.63 12.29 0.39
N GLY A 72 6.13 11.04 0.44
CA GLY A 72 5.44 10.52 1.62
C GLY A 72 4.02 11.09 1.78
N ASP A 73 3.28 10.62 2.76
CA ASP A 73 1.96 11.18 3.09
C ASP A 73 2.09 12.53 3.83
N ASP A 74 3.23 12.78 4.44
CA ASP A 74 3.60 13.99 5.18
C ASP A 74 4.33 15.04 4.33
N MET A 75 4.57 14.76 3.06
CA MET A 75 5.25 15.64 2.10
C MET A 75 6.71 15.96 2.46
N THR A 76 7.35 15.17 3.32
CA THR A 76 8.76 15.38 3.72
C THR A 76 9.76 14.76 2.76
N GLY A 77 9.35 13.77 1.98
CA GLY A 77 10.25 12.97 1.14
C GLY A 77 11.09 11.97 1.93
N THR A 78 10.82 11.80 3.22
CA THR A 78 11.56 10.88 4.11
C THR A 78 10.79 9.65 4.50
N THR A 79 9.47 9.63 4.26
CA THR A 79 8.57 8.55 4.66
C THR A 79 7.98 7.80 3.49
N THR A 80 7.51 6.59 3.75
CA THR A 80 6.73 5.76 2.83
C THR A 80 5.59 5.08 3.55
N THR A 81 4.47 4.86 2.85
CA THR A 81 3.32 4.13 3.38
C THR A 81 3.13 2.83 2.62
N LEU A 82 2.94 1.73 3.36
CA LEU A 82 2.56 0.43 2.82
C LEU A 82 1.13 0.10 3.25
N CYS A 83 0.32 -0.39 2.31
CA CYS A 83 -1.02 -0.91 2.59
C CYS A 83 -0.92 -2.43 2.75
N VAL A 84 -1.04 -2.91 3.99
CA VAL A 84 -0.72 -4.30 4.34
C VAL A 84 -1.95 -5.02 4.87
N ARG A 85 -2.40 -6.06 4.15
CA ARG A 85 -3.41 -6.98 4.67
C ARG A 85 -2.75 -8.05 5.51
N ARG A 86 -3.20 -8.22 6.76
CA ARG A 86 -2.81 -9.33 7.63
C ARG A 86 -3.23 -10.64 7.01
N ALA A 87 -2.28 -11.51 6.70
CA ALA A 87 -2.57 -12.83 6.16
C ALA A 87 -2.80 -13.80 7.33
N THR A 88 -4.03 -14.29 7.45
CA THR A 88 -4.43 -15.37 8.34
C THR A 88 -4.76 -16.61 7.52
N TYR A 89 -4.89 -17.75 8.16
CA TYR A 89 -5.30 -19.00 7.53
C TYR A 89 -6.40 -19.66 8.33
N TRP A 90 -7.59 -19.71 7.75
CA TRP A 90 -8.71 -20.48 8.31
C TRP A 90 -8.49 -21.97 8.04
N CYS A 91 -8.45 -22.78 9.09
CA CYS A 91 -8.32 -24.23 8.98
C CYS A 91 -9.72 -24.87 9.00
N PRO A 92 -10.17 -25.48 7.89
CA PRO A 92 -11.49 -26.12 7.82
C PRO A 92 -11.64 -27.25 8.83
N ASP A 93 -10.58 -28.03 9.05
CA ASP A 93 -10.61 -29.18 9.95
C ASP A 93 -10.74 -28.77 11.43
N MET A 94 -10.10 -27.65 11.80
CA MET A 94 -10.15 -27.12 13.18
C MET A 94 -11.30 -26.12 13.39
N GLN A 95 -12.02 -25.71 12.34
CA GLN A 95 -13.06 -24.68 12.35
C GLN A 95 -12.61 -23.37 13.03
N LYS A 96 -11.33 -23.00 12.85
CA LYS A 96 -10.72 -21.78 13.41
C LYS A 96 -9.47 -21.38 12.63
N GLU A 97 -8.97 -20.18 12.91
CA GLU A 97 -7.67 -19.75 12.38
C GLU A 97 -6.52 -20.62 12.94
N ASP A 98 -5.63 -21.03 12.03
CA ASP A 98 -4.41 -21.77 12.38
C ASP A 98 -3.23 -20.79 12.46
N PRO A 99 -2.77 -20.43 13.67
CA PRO A 99 -1.69 -19.47 13.84
C PRO A 99 -0.34 -19.98 13.30
N ALA A 100 -0.18 -21.29 13.10
CA ALA A 100 1.04 -21.86 12.53
C ALA A 100 1.16 -21.63 11.02
N LYS A 101 0.05 -21.32 10.34
CA LYS A 101 -0.02 -21.05 8.90
C LYS A 101 -0.21 -19.60 8.53
N LYS A 102 -0.24 -18.68 9.51
CA LYS A 102 -0.36 -17.23 9.25
C LYS A 102 0.83 -16.70 8.45
N GLY A 103 0.60 -15.62 7.70
CA GLY A 103 1.65 -14.93 6.95
C GLY A 103 2.69 -14.29 7.87
N VAL A 104 3.96 -14.61 7.70
CA VAL A 104 5.03 -14.11 8.60
C VAL A 104 5.21 -12.61 8.46
N CYS A 105 5.44 -12.10 7.24
CA CYS A 105 5.79 -10.69 7.03
C CYS A 105 4.62 -9.73 7.26
N SER A 106 3.40 -10.08 6.80
CA SER A 106 2.23 -9.24 6.98
C SER A 106 1.82 -9.12 8.45
N ASN A 107 1.90 -10.22 9.22
CA ASN A 107 1.66 -10.17 10.65
C ASN A 107 2.75 -9.37 11.38
N TYR A 108 4.02 -9.54 11.02
CA TYR A 108 5.12 -8.73 11.56
C TYR A 108 4.86 -7.23 11.37
N LEU A 109 4.45 -6.80 10.17
CA LEU A 109 4.17 -5.39 9.89
C LEU A 109 2.91 -4.87 10.59
N CYS A 110 1.84 -5.67 10.65
CA CYS A 110 0.61 -5.26 11.33
C CYS A 110 0.72 -5.29 12.87
N ASP A 111 1.69 -6.04 13.43
CA ASP A 111 1.97 -6.09 14.87
C ASP A 111 3.02 -5.05 15.31
N ALA A 112 3.71 -4.42 14.37
CA ALA A 112 4.77 -3.45 14.65
C ALA A 112 4.21 -2.21 15.35
N LYS A 113 5.10 -1.54 16.10
CA LYS A 113 4.78 -0.34 16.86
C LYS A 113 5.67 0.82 16.44
N ALA A 114 5.20 2.05 16.69
CA ALA A 114 6.02 3.23 16.50
C ALA A 114 7.37 3.08 17.20
N GLY A 115 8.45 3.33 16.47
CA GLY A 115 9.82 3.19 16.94
C GLY A 115 10.50 1.86 16.57
N ASP A 116 9.75 0.83 16.18
CA ASP A 116 10.36 -0.44 15.76
C ASP A 116 11.19 -0.27 14.49
N LEU A 117 12.29 -1.00 14.41
CA LEU A 117 13.15 -1.02 13.22
C LEU A 117 12.67 -2.10 12.24
N VAL A 118 12.69 -1.75 10.95
CA VAL A 118 12.28 -2.65 9.86
C VAL A 118 13.34 -2.74 8.79
N LYS A 119 13.76 -3.97 8.43
CA LYS A 119 14.72 -4.20 7.36
C LYS A 119 14.03 -4.14 6.00
N MET A 120 14.50 -3.21 5.16
CA MET A 120 13.95 -2.91 3.86
C MET A 120 14.96 -3.12 2.73
N THR A 121 14.46 -3.37 1.54
CA THR A 121 15.24 -3.43 0.30
C THR A 121 14.48 -2.74 -0.82
N GLY A 122 15.17 -2.32 -1.85
CA GLY A 122 14.54 -1.63 -2.98
C GLY A 122 14.98 -0.17 -3.04
N PRO A 123 14.17 0.75 -3.64
CA PRO A 123 12.91 0.43 -4.34
C PRO A 123 13.12 -0.45 -5.57
N THR A 124 12.05 -1.13 -5.99
CA THR A 124 12.04 -1.96 -7.19
C THR A 124 10.72 -1.79 -7.96
N GLY A 125 10.74 -2.09 -9.25
CA GLY A 125 9.59 -1.92 -10.15
C GLY A 125 9.90 -0.92 -11.25
N LYS A 126 9.60 -1.32 -12.52
CA LYS A 126 9.83 -0.50 -13.71
C LYS A 126 8.62 -0.49 -14.66
N VAL A 127 7.68 -1.40 -14.46
CA VAL A 127 6.58 -1.62 -15.41
C VAL A 127 5.34 -0.82 -15.02
N MET A 128 5.06 -0.74 -13.73
CA MET A 128 3.85 -0.09 -13.20
C MET A 128 4.19 1.31 -12.65
N LEU A 129 4.83 2.13 -13.48
CA LEU A 129 5.11 3.51 -13.11
C LEU A 129 4.00 4.43 -13.61
N LEU A 130 3.75 5.52 -12.87
CA LEU A 130 2.82 6.56 -13.31
C LEU A 130 3.31 7.16 -14.65
N PRO A 131 2.49 7.16 -15.73
CA PRO A 131 2.87 7.77 -17.00
C PRO A 131 2.75 9.29 -16.92
N GLU A 132 3.85 9.99 -16.67
CA GLU A 132 3.90 11.45 -16.54
C GLU A 132 4.25 12.17 -17.87
N VAL A 133 4.22 11.47 -19.02
CA VAL A 133 4.69 12.03 -20.31
C VAL A 133 3.67 12.95 -20.95
N ASP A 134 2.38 12.60 -20.86
CA ASP A 134 1.28 13.38 -21.44
C ASP A 134 0.20 13.60 -20.38
N PRO A 135 0.03 14.83 -19.89
CA PRO A 135 -0.96 15.14 -18.86
C PRO A 135 -2.41 15.03 -19.32
N SER A 136 -2.67 14.88 -20.62
CA SER A 136 -4.03 14.68 -21.18
C SER A 136 -4.42 13.20 -21.29
N THR A 137 -3.52 12.26 -20.98
CA THR A 137 -3.77 10.82 -21.08
C THR A 137 -4.78 10.37 -20.02
N ASP A 138 -5.84 9.69 -20.46
CA ASP A 138 -6.78 9.01 -19.55
C ASP A 138 -6.13 7.78 -18.92
N ILE A 139 -6.36 7.57 -17.62
CA ILE A 139 -5.77 6.48 -16.85
C ILE A 139 -6.90 5.65 -16.21
N ILE A 140 -7.00 4.37 -16.59
CA ILE A 140 -7.92 3.42 -15.95
C ILE A 140 -7.15 2.58 -14.95
N MET A 141 -7.62 2.58 -13.70
CA MET A 141 -7.03 1.86 -12.58
C MET A 141 -8.02 0.82 -12.05
N VAL A 142 -7.64 -0.47 -12.08
CA VAL A 142 -8.48 -1.56 -11.58
C VAL A 142 -7.78 -2.25 -10.43
N ALA A 143 -8.35 -2.14 -9.23
CA ALA A 143 -7.79 -2.67 -8.00
C ALA A 143 -8.74 -3.67 -7.32
N THR A 144 -8.16 -4.66 -6.66
CA THR A 144 -8.85 -5.51 -5.68
C THR A 144 -8.12 -5.47 -4.35
N GLY A 145 -8.85 -5.12 -3.28
CA GLY A 145 -8.27 -5.00 -1.94
C GLY A 145 -6.99 -4.15 -1.91
N THR A 146 -5.91 -4.67 -1.32
CA THR A 146 -4.62 -3.95 -1.20
C THR A 146 -3.91 -3.70 -2.53
N GLY A 147 -4.42 -4.20 -3.65
CA GLY A 147 -3.98 -3.79 -4.99
C GLY A 147 -4.20 -2.30 -5.29
N ILE A 148 -4.96 -1.61 -4.44
CA ILE A 148 -5.13 -0.14 -4.47
C ILE A 148 -3.83 0.63 -4.16
N ALA A 149 -2.85 0.02 -3.48
CA ALA A 149 -1.66 0.71 -2.98
C ALA A 149 -0.92 1.53 -4.05
N PRO A 150 -0.51 0.99 -5.21
CA PRO A 150 0.18 1.78 -6.24
C PRO A 150 -0.72 2.87 -6.81
N TYR A 151 -2.02 2.63 -6.94
CA TYR A 151 -2.96 3.64 -7.45
C TYR A 151 -3.18 4.78 -6.46
N ARG A 152 -3.12 4.49 -5.14
CA ARG A 152 -3.12 5.55 -4.14
C ARG A 152 -1.91 6.46 -4.30
N SER A 153 -0.73 5.91 -4.57
CA SER A 153 0.45 6.74 -4.84
C SER A 153 0.28 7.60 -6.09
N PHE A 154 -0.34 7.06 -7.15
CA PHE A 154 -0.65 7.82 -8.37
C PHE A 154 -1.62 8.96 -8.10
N LEU A 155 -2.75 8.66 -7.48
CA LEU A 155 -3.81 9.63 -7.23
C LEU A 155 -3.36 10.76 -6.29
N ARG A 156 -2.53 10.44 -5.28
CA ARG A 156 -1.90 11.47 -4.46
C ARG A 156 -1.01 12.38 -5.28
N ARG A 157 -0.16 11.82 -6.14
CA ARG A 157 0.72 12.56 -7.05
C ARG A 157 -0.06 13.43 -8.03
N MET A 158 -1.20 12.95 -8.53
CA MET A 158 -2.02 13.61 -9.54
C MET A 158 -2.93 14.69 -8.97
N PHE A 159 -3.47 14.54 -7.76
CA PHE A 159 -4.55 15.38 -7.26
C PHE A 159 -4.29 16.04 -5.90
N ILE A 160 -3.46 15.45 -5.05
CA ILE A 160 -3.26 15.95 -3.68
C ILE A 160 -2.02 16.81 -3.57
N GLU A 161 -0.94 16.42 -4.26
CA GLU A 161 0.32 17.16 -4.24
C GLU A 161 0.22 18.41 -5.11
N LYS A 162 0.55 19.55 -4.52
CA LYS A 162 0.58 20.82 -5.26
C LYS A 162 1.87 20.94 -6.09
N THR A 163 2.06 20.01 -7.00
CA THR A 163 3.20 19.98 -7.94
C THR A 163 2.78 20.46 -9.32
N PRO A 164 3.71 20.88 -10.19
CA PRO A 164 3.39 21.22 -11.57
C PRO A 164 2.63 20.11 -12.30
N TYR A 165 3.03 18.85 -12.09
CA TYR A 165 2.33 17.71 -12.70
C TYR A 165 0.86 17.60 -12.28
N ALA A 166 0.57 17.78 -10.98
CA ALA A 166 -0.81 17.77 -10.50
C ALA A 166 -1.65 18.93 -11.10
N ALA A 167 -1.04 20.10 -11.24
CA ALA A 167 -1.69 21.25 -11.86
C ALA A 167 -1.93 21.07 -13.36
N ASP A 168 -1.08 20.32 -14.04
CA ASP A 168 -1.13 20.12 -15.50
C ASP A 168 -1.99 18.91 -15.92
N PHE A 169 -2.36 18.01 -15.01
CA PHE A 169 -3.17 16.85 -15.37
C PHE A 169 -4.58 17.28 -15.84
N LYS A 170 -4.94 16.87 -17.07
CA LYS A 170 -6.19 17.23 -17.75
C LYS A 170 -7.01 16.03 -18.21
N GLY A 171 -6.45 14.82 -18.13
CA GLY A 171 -7.13 13.57 -18.47
C GLY A 171 -8.14 13.13 -17.42
N LEU A 172 -8.76 11.98 -17.65
CA LEU A 172 -9.61 11.30 -16.70
C LEU A 172 -8.83 10.19 -16.01
N ALA A 173 -8.73 10.25 -14.69
CA ALA A 173 -8.29 9.15 -13.85
C ALA A 173 -9.53 8.38 -13.35
N TRP A 174 -9.71 7.14 -13.79
CA TRP A 174 -10.86 6.33 -13.43
C TRP A 174 -10.44 5.12 -12.58
N LEU A 175 -10.88 5.14 -11.31
CA LEU A 175 -10.57 4.10 -10.33
C LEU A 175 -11.75 3.14 -10.16
N PHE A 176 -11.50 1.85 -10.34
CA PHE A 176 -12.37 0.75 -9.94
C PHE A 176 -11.77 0.02 -8.75
N LEU A 177 -12.53 -0.08 -7.65
CA LEU A 177 -12.09 -0.80 -6.45
C LEU A 177 -13.06 -1.95 -6.13
N GLY A 178 -12.57 -3.18 -6.24
CA GLY A 178 -13.29 -4.39 -5.84
C GLY A 178 -12.90 -4.84 -4.43
N VAL A 179 -13.89 -5.03 -3.56
CA VAL A 179 -13.70 -5.57 -2.19
C VAL A 179 -14.84 -6.50 -1.81
N ALA A 180 -14.71 -7.17 -0.66
CA ALA A 180 -15.74 -8.13 -0.22
C ALA A 180 -17.04 -7.44 0.21
N ASN A 181 -16.94 -6.38 1.00
CA ASN A 181 -18.05 -5.60 1.54
C ASN A 181 -17.63 -4.15 1.79
N SER A 182 -18.58 -3.29 2.13
CA SER A 182 -18.36 -1.86 2.36
C SER A 182 -17.34 -1.56 3.45
N ASP A 183 -17.32 -2.35 4.52
CA ASP A 183 -16.32 -2.21 5.61
C ASP A 183 -14.88 -2.47 5.15
N ALA A 184 -14.69 -3.15 4.02
CA ALA A 184 -13.39 -3.45 3.44
C ALA A 184 -12.91 -2.41 2.40
N LEU A 185 -13.68 -1.34 2.16
CA LEU A 185 -13.28 -0.25 1.27
C LEU A 185 -12.07 0.49 1.83
N LEU A 186 -11.01 0.52 1.03
CA LEU A 186 -9.74 1.15 1.40
C LEU A 186 -9.72 2.59 0.90
N TYR A 187 -9.53 3.55 1.83
CA TYR A 187 -9.45 4.99 1.53
C TYR A 187 -10.70 5.57 0.86
N ASP A 188 -11.87 5.01 1.15
CA ASP A 188 -13.14 5.36 0.49
C ASP A 188 -13.50 6.84 0.63
N ASP A 189 -13.28 7.41 1.82
CA ASP A 189 -13.53 8.83 2.08
C ASP A 189 -12.60 9.74 1.26
N ASP A 190 -11.34 9.34 1.08
CA ASP A 190 -10.37 10.09 0.25
C ASP A 190 -10.84 10.12 -1.22
N TRP A 191 -11.31 8.97 -1.73
CA TRP A 191 -11.78 8.88 -3.12
C TRP A 191 -13.06 9.68 -3.35
N LYS A 192 -14.01 9.61 -2.43
CA LYS A 192 -15.25 10.41 -2.49
C LYS A 192 -14.96 11.92 -2.42
N ALA A 193 -14.05 12.32 -1.56
CA ALA A 193 -13.62 13.73 -1.47
C ALA A 193 -12.94 14.18 -2.77
N MET A 194 -12.04 13.37 -3.31
CA MET A 194 -11.34 13.65 -4.57
C MET A 194 -12.31 13.75 -5.76
N GLN A 195 -13.29 12.84 -5.85
CA GLN A 195 -14.32 12.88 -6.90
C GLN A 195 -15.18 14.16 -6.82
N LYS A 196 -15.46 14.62 -5.61
CA LYS A 196 -16.20 15.87 -5.41
C LYS A 196 -15.37 17.10 -5.79
N GLU A 197 -14.07 17.08 -5.52
CA GLU A 197 -13.14 18.18 -5.82
C GLU A 197 -12.78 18.25 -7.31
N TYR A 198 -12.62 17.08 -7.96
CA TYR A 198 -12.20 16.94 -9.36
C TYR A 198 -13.21 16.19 -10.23
N PRO A 199 -14.49 16.65 -10.34
CA PRO A 199 -15.58 15.87 -10.96
C PRO A 199 -15.36 15.57 -12.45
N ASN A 200 -14.53 16.35 -13.15
CA ASN A 200 -14.24 16.17 -14.57
C ASN A 200 -12.98 15.31 -14.82
N ASN A 201 -12.13 15.15 -13.81
CA ASN A 201 -10.82 14.52 -13.96
C ASN A 201 -10.66 13.25 -13.13
N PHE A 202 -11.55 12.99 -12.16
CA PHE A 202 -11.51 11.79 -11.34
C PHE A 202 -12.88 11.11 -11.25
N ARG A 203 -12.88 9.80 -11.49
CA ARG A 203 -14.06 8.95 -11.33
C ARG A 203 -13.71 7.73 -10.47
N TYR A 204 -14.63 7.38 -9.56
CA TYR A 204 -14.49 6.28 -8.64
C TYR A 204 -15.73 5.39 -8.65
N ASP A 205 -15.54 4.12 -8.95
CA ASP A 205 -16.59 3.08 -8.96
C ASP A 205 -16.16 1.89 -8.08
N VAL A 206 -17.13 1.32 -7.38
CA VAL A 206 -16.93 0.24 -6.40
C VAL A 206 -17.64 -1.03 -6.84
N ALA A 207 -16.99 -2.18 -6.63
CA ALA A 207 -17.60 -3.49 -6.78
C ALA A 207 -17.52 -4.25 -5.44
N LEU A 208 -18.70 -4.60 -4.89
CA LEU A 208 -18.83 -5.38 -3.65
C LEU A 208 -19.22 -6.81 -4.00
N SER A 209 -18.43 -7.79 -3.60
CA SER A 209 -18.63 -9.19 -4.00
C SER A 209 -19.42 -10.03 -3.00
N ARG A 210 -19.72 -9.49 -1.81
CA ARG A 210 -20.40 -10.20 -0.72
C ARG A 210 -21.44 -9.34 0.02
N GLU A 211 -21.97 -8.35 -0.65
CA GLU A 211 -23.16 -7.55 -0.27
C GLU A 211 -24.16 -7.57 -1.38
#